data_4972acd069e65034f5d41f83f70e72f7
#
_entry.id   4972acd069e65034f5d41f83f70e72f7
#
_cell.length_a   1.000
_cell.length_b   1.000
_cell.length_c   1.000
_cell.angle_alpha   90.00
_cell.angle_beta   90.00
_cell.angle_gamma   90.00
#
_symmetry.space_group_name_H-M   'P 1'
#
loop_
_entity.id
_entity.type
_entity.pdbx_description
1 polymer ?
#
loop_
_entity_poly.entity_id
_entity_poly.type
_entity_poly.pdbx_seq_one_letter_code
_entity_poly.pdbx_strand_id
1 'polypeptide(L)'
;MTSPRPSAGESGLVLAPELPLCQTALPLDWYQPEFRPYAEEFLALPDHRAETVVRWMDGYIKPARAHFGDSLLLLAHYYMGGEIVKLVEHYGGRIADSYALALAARNAPEKKVIVESAVHFMAESIAILAHPDQSVWITNPKAGCTMEMLAKDWMVLPVADQLIERYGDDLLVIAYMNTGGRLKALAGRTGGGVCTSSNAHLMVDWARRQGKKILFVPDQHLGRNTAARLGMDLCRLVTLPDPSHGAIDIGPQLAELDRAEMILWGSACGVHTIFTPEMVRWWQTRGYRVLIHPESPLEAVRAADGEGSTAYLWKQVMRAPAGSKLAIGTEGHFVRNAREQAALRGVEVVHLAEIPEAGLGVGGCGCATMSRNDPPHLVGLLDLLRRGQAPEINCVYAGDMVDERTMRRERLVPRERQGLIAEARVAMERMIAVVEAQGGRDSG
;
A
#
# COMPACT_ATOMS: atom_id res chain seq x y z
N MET A 1 -5.90 19.19 37.70
CA MET A 1 -5.89 17.75 37.44
C MET A 1 -5.45 17.61 35.99
N THR A 2 -4.21 17.20 35.78
CA THR A 2 -3.64 17.00 34.45
C THR A 2 -4.22 15.69 33.90
N SER A 3 -5.00 15.78 32.85
CA SER A 3 -5.45 14.60 32.09
C SER A 3 -4.23 13.74 31.70
N PRO A 4 -4.31 12.41 31.84
CA PRO A 4 -3.21 11.55 31.43
C PRO A 4 -2.98 11.75 29.92
N ARG A 5 -1.72 11.98 29.53
CA ARG A 5 -1.34 11.97 28.11
C ARG A 5 -1.71 10.59 27.52
N PRO A 6 -2.42 10.54 26.38
CA PRO A 6 -2.67 9.27 25.73
C PRO A 6 -1.33 8.59 25.44
N SER A 7 -1.25 7.30 25.72
CA SER A 7 -0.08 6.50 25.35
C SER A 7 0.03 6.50 23.83
N ALA A 8 1.11 7.06 23.30
CA ALA A 8 1.42 6.94 21.90
C ALA A 8 1.71 5.45 21.58
N GLY A 9 1.07 4.88 20.56
CA GLY A 9 1.40 3.58 20.06
C GLY A 9 2.80 3.54 19.38
N GLU A 10 3.20 2.41 18.81
CA GLU A 10 4.51 2.23 18.14
C GLU A 10 4.74 3.25 17.01
N SER A 11 3.68 3.70 16.33
CA SER A 11 3.77 4.72 15.28
C SER A 11 3.97 6.14 15.80
N GLY A 12 3.68 6.39 17.07
CA GLY A 12 3.69 7.71 17.69
C GLY A 12 2.48 8.58 17.31
N LEU A 13 1.45 8.03 16.64
CA LEU A 13 0.23 8.75 16.29
C LEU A 13 -0.62 9.03 17.54
N VAL A 14 -1.13 10.26 17.65
CA VAL A 14 -1.98 10.68 18.76
C VAL A 14 -3.39 10.98 18.24
N LEU A 15 -4.38 10.28 18.80
CA LEU A 15 -5.79 10.59 18.59
C LEU A 15 -6.20 11.67 19.62
N ALA A 16 -6.39 12.91 19.14
CA ALA A 16 -6.82 14.01 20.00
C ALA A 16 -8.34 13.94 20.23
N PRO A 17 -8.81 13.74 21.50
CA PRO A 17 -10.23 13.45 21.79
C PRO A 17 -11.21 14.54 21.34
N GLU A 18 -10.81 15.81 21.46
CA GLU A 18 -11.65 16.95 21.19
C GLU A 18 -11.70 17.38 19.71
N LEU A 19 -10.81 16.85 18.88
CA LEU A 19 -10.77 17.21 17.47
C LEU A 19 -11.78 16.38 16.65
N PRO A 20 -12.43 16.98 15.64
CA PRO A 20 -13.27 16.21 14.72
C PRO A 20 -12.40 15.22 13.92
N LEU A 21 -12.94 14.04 13.73
CA LEU A 21 -12.33 13.11 12.78
C LEU A 21 -12.46 13.66 11.36
N CYS A 22 -11.38 13.73 10.65
CA CYS A 22 -11.38 14.13 9.26
C CYS A 22 -11.64 12.92 8.36
N GLN A 23 -12.87 12.49 8.38
CA GLN A 23 -13.35 11.41 7.54
C GLN A 23 -14.43 11.95 6.62
N THR A 24 -14.26 11.71 5.32
CA THR A 24 -15.35 11.92 4.38
C THR A 24 -16.40 10.84 4.62
N ALA A 25 -17.61 11.24 4.99
CA ALA A 25 -18.73 10.32 5.07
C ALA A 25 -19.00 9.72 3.68
N LEU A 26 -18.96 8.40 3.57
CA LEU A 26 -19.32 7.74 2.33
C LEU A 26 -20.84 7.76 2.16
N PRO A 27 -21.36 7.90 0.93
CA PRO A 27 -22.79 7.74 0.67
C PRO A 27 -23.31 6.37 1.13
N LEU A 28 -24.51 6.33 1.71
CA LEU A 28 -25.07 5.08 2.28
C LEU A 28 -25.22 3.95 1.25
N ASP A 29 -25.42 4.28 -0.02
CA ASP A 29 -25.49 3.31 -1.11
C ASP A 29 -24.14 2.67 -1.47
N TRP A 30 -23.03 3.22 -0.95
CA TRP A 30 -21.70 2.63 -1.10
C TRP A 30 -21.43 1.52 -0.10
N TYR A 31 -22.20 1.45 1.00
CA TYR A 31 -22.09 0.37 1.96
C TYR A 31 -22.85 -0.87 1.47
N GLN A 32 -22.27 -2.03 1.72
CA GLN A 32 -22.98 -3.29 1.58
C GLN A 32 -24.16 -3.33 2.58
N PRO A 33 -25.24 -4.06 2.28
CA PRO A 33 -26.43 -4.11 3.15
C PRO A 33 -26.11 -4.38 4.62
N GLU A 34 -25.14 -5.30 4.86
CA GLU A 34 -24.72 -5.72 6.20
C GLU A 34 -24.02 -4.61 6.99
N PHE A 35 -23.40 -3.64 6.30
CA PHE A 35 -22.68 -2.54 6.92
C PHE A 35 -23.52 -1.25 7.06
N ARG A 36 -24.63 -1.15 6.35
CA ARG A 36 -25.50 0.04 6.40
C ARG A 36 -25.95 0.42 7.81
N PRO A 37 -26.40 -0.51 8.68
CA PRO A 37 -26.81 -0.15 10.04
C PRO A 37 -25.72 0.60 10.81
N TYR A 38 -24.46 0.18 10.69
CA TYR A 38 -23.33 0.84 11.35
C TYR A 38 -23.04 2.23 10.76
N ALA A 39 -23.22 2.38 9.45
CA ALA A 39 -23.05 3.67 8.78
C ALA A 39 -24.18 4.66 9.19
N GLU A 40 -25.42 4.19 9.29
CA GLU A 40 -26.57 4.99 9.74
C GLU A 40 -26.38 5.45 11.19
N GLU A 41 -25.94 4.57 12.08
CA GLU A 41 -25.61 4.93 13.46
C GLU A 41 -24.46 5.95 13.53
N PHE A 42 -23.40 5.75 12.76
CA PHE A 42 -22.28 6.68 12.69
C PHE A 42 -22.72 8.08 12.23
N LEU A 43 -23.53 8.16 11.18
CA LEU A 43 -24.06 9.42 10.66
C LEU A 43 -25.02 10.12 11.64
N ALA A 44 -25.70 9.36 12.49
CA ALA A 44 -26.62 9.85 13.51
C ALA A 44 -25.92 10.32 14.79
N LEU A 45 -24.60 10.18 14.91
CA LEU A 45 -23.86 10.68 16.07
C LEU A 45 -24.03 12.21 16.21
N PRO A 46 -24.10 12.73 17.42
CA PRO A 46 -24.32 14.17 17.66
C PRO A 46 -23.16 15.03 17.13
N ASP A 47 -21.98 14.47 17.07
CA ASP A 47 -20.79 15.02 16.45
C ASP A 47 -19.83 13.90 16.05
N HIS A 48 -18.81 14.23 15.25
CA HIS A 48 -17.75 13.29 14.82
C HIS A 48 -16.40 13.61 15.47
N ARG A 49 -16.41 14.12 16.69
CA ARG A 49 -15.18 14.24 17.48
C ARG A 49 -14.67 12.84 17.84
N ALA A 50 -13.37 12.72 17.96
CA ALA A 50 -12.74 11.45 18.26
C ALA A 50 -13.31 10.79 19.53
N GLU A 51 -13.60 11.57 20.58
CA GLU A 51 -14.22 11.05 21.82
C GLU A 51 -15.61 10.43 21.56
N THR A 52 -16.45 11.10 20.79
CA THR A 52 -17.81 10.62 20.46
C THR A 52 -17.75 9.36 19.63
N VAL A 53 -16.90 9.36 18.60
CA VAL A 53 -16.75 8.23 17.71
C VAL A 53 -16.13 7.03 18.43
N VAL A 54 -15.10 7.23 19.24
CA VAL A 54 -14.49 6.13 20.03
C VAL A 54 -15.50 5.54 21.01
N ARG A 55 -16.34 6.35 21.68
CA ARG A 55 -17.39 5.86 22.57
C ARG A 55 -18.38 4.95 21.83
N TRP A 56 -18.78 5.32 20.63
CA TRP A 56 -19.64 4.51 19.78
C TRP A 56 -18.91 3.22 19.35
N MET A 57 -17.67 3.32 18.86
CA MET A 57 -16.86 2.17 18.45
C MET A 57 -16.61 1.19 19.59
N ASP A 58 -16.45 1.68 20.82
CA ASP A 58 -16.27 0.85 22.01
C ASP A 58 -17.40 -0.14 22.22
N GLY A 59 -18.63 0.22 21.83
CA GLY A 59 -19.80 -0.66 21.90
C GLY A 59 -19.66 -1.93 21.03
N TYR A 60 -18.83 -1.90 20.02
CA TYR A 60 -18.60 -2.99 19.07
C TYR A 60 -17.22 -3.64 19.23
N ILE A 61 -16.18 -2.81 19.32
CA ILE A 61 -14.79 -3.31 19.31
C ILE A 61 -14.43 -4.00 20.61
N LYS A 62 -14.88 -3.49 21.77
CA LYS A 62 -14.61 -4.13 23.07
C LYS A 62 -15.23 -5.53 23.16
N PRO A 63 -16.51 -5.77 22.78
CA PRO A 63 -17.08 -7.11 22.70
C PRO A 63 -16.35 -8.02 21.72
N ALA A 64 -15.95 -7.52 20.52
CA ALA A 64 -15.21 -8.31 19.57
C ALA A 64 -13.83 -8.71 20.11
N ARG A 65 -13.10 -7.79 20.74
CA ARG A 65 -11.83 -8.09 21.38
C ARG A 65 -11.97 -9.06 22.54
N ALA A 66 -13.03 -8.96 23.33
CA ALA A 66 -13.32 -9.93 24.40
C ALA A 66 -13.60 -11.33 23.85
N HIS A 67 -14.27 -11.41 22.67
CA HIS A 67 -14.59 -12.67 22.01
C HIS A 67 -13.37 -13.36 21.40
N PHE A 68 -12.54 -12.61 20.67
CA PHE A 68 -11.37 -13.16 19.96
C PHE A 68 -10.12 -13.22 20.85
N GLY A 69 -10.04 -12.40 21.88
CA GLY A 69 -8.87 -12.31 22.76
C GLY A 69 -7.57 -12.07 21.98
N ASP A 70 -6.55 -12.83 22.34
CA ASP A 70 -5.23 -12.75 21.70
C ASP A 70 -5.20 -13.29 20.27
N SER A 71 -6.25 -13.94 19.81
CA SER A 71 -6.31 -14.45 18.44
C SER A 71 -6.59 -13.38 17.38
N LEU A 72 -7.02 -12.18 17.78
CA LEU A 72 -7.27 -11.05 16.88
C LEU A 72 -5.99 -10.26 16.60
N LEU A 73 -5.77 -9.96 15.31
CA LEU A 73 -4.77 -8.99 14.86
C LEU A 73 -5.44 -7.91 14.01
N LEU A 74 -5.34 -6.66 14.45
CA LEU A 74 -5.80 -5.50 13.71
C LEU A 74 -4.62 -4.85 13.00
N LEU A 75 -4.78 -4.57 11.71
CA LEU A 75 -3.75 -3.97 10.86
C LEU A 75 -4.31 -2.77 10.09
N ALA A 76 -3.48 -1.75 9.86
CA ALA A 76 -3.78 -0.67 8.92
C ALA A 76 -2.52 -0.18 8.21
N HIS A 77 -2.67 0.22 6.96
CA HIS A 77 -1.58 0.84 6.20
C HIS A 77 -1.57 2.36 6.41
N TYR A 78 -0.39 3.00 6.37
CA TYR A 78 -0.22 4.44 6.56
C TYR A 78 -1.05 5.32 5.60
N TYR A 79 -1.44 4.83 4.44
CA TYR A 79 -2.22 5.59 3.44
C TYR A 79 -3.73 5.51 3.63
N MET A 80 -4.19 4.84 4.70
CA MET A 80 -5.63 4.78 4.95
C MET A 80 -6.18 6.16 5.29
N GLY A 81 -7.36 6.43 4.75
CA GLY A 81 -8.01 7.72 4.89
C GLY A 81 -8.46 8.03 6.31
N GLY A 82 -8.62 9.31 6.57
CA GLY A 82 -9.16 9.82 7.80
C GLY A 82 -8.36 9.41 9.02
N GLU A 83 -9.08 9.16 10.11
CA GLU A 83 -8.51 8.78 11.39
C GLU A 83 -8.40 7.26 11.58
N ILE A 84 -8.69 6.46 10.53
CA ILE A 84 -8.71 4.99 10.65
C ILE A 84 -7.35 4.45 11.15
N VAL A 85 -6.26 5.06 10.70
CA VAL A 85 -4.90 4.72 11.14
C VAL A 85 -4.78 4.90 12.65
N LYS A 86 -5.17 6.08 13.17
CA LYS A 86 -5.13 6.38 14.60
C LYS A 86 -6.10 5.54 15.41
N LEU A 87 -7.29 5.25 14.86
CA LEU A 87 -8.30 4.42 15.51
C LEU A 87 -7.83 2.96 15.63
N VAL A 88 -7.27 2.39 14.57
CA VAL A 88 -6.72 1.03 14.62
C VAL A 88 -5.62 0.93 15.67
N GLU A 89 -4.71 1.90 15.74
CA GLU A 89 -3.67 1.94 16.77
C GLU A 89 -4.23 2.13 18.17
N HIS A 90 -5.25 3.01 18.35
CA HIS A 90 -5.94 3.19 19.63
C HIS A 90 -6.50 1.87 20.18
N TYR A 91 -6.97 0.99 19.31
CA TYR A 91 -7.43 -0.34 19.68
C TYR A 91 -6.34 -1.41 19.69
N GLY A 92 -5.07 -1.01 19.76
CA GLY A 92 -3.92 -1.93 19.87
C GLY A 92 -3.61 -2.69 18.58
N GLY A 93 -4.04 -2.17 17.43
CA GLY A 93 -3.63 -2.66 16.12
C GLY A 93 -2.26 -2.13 15.71
N ARG A 94 -1.68 -2.72 14.67
CA ARG A 94 -0.39 -2.33 14.12
C ARG A 94 -0.55 -1.54 12.84
N ILE A 95 0.24 -0.47 12.73
CA ILE A 95 0.29 0.39 11.55
C ILE A 95 1.67 0.27 10.92
N ALA A 96 1.71 -0.01 9.62
CA ALA A 96 2.97 -0.15 8.90
C ALA A 96 2.80 0.04 7.38
N ASP A 97 3.90 -0.10 6.66
CA ASP A 97 3.89 -0.29 5.21
C ASP A 97 3.52 -1.75 4.83
N SER A 98 3.28 -1.98 3.54
CA SER A 98 2.81 -3.29 3.05
C SER A 98 3.75 -4.45 3.39
N TYR A 99 5.08 -4.20 3.43
CA TYR A 99 6.05 -5.22 3.79
C TYR A 99 5.93 -5.65 5.25
N ALA A 100 5.93 -4.68 6.15
CA ALA A 100 5.85 -4.96 7.57
C ALA A 100 4.48 -5.52 7.99
N LEU A 101 3.38 -5.15 7.30
CA LEU A 101 2.06 -5.75 7.52
C LEU A 101 2.03 -7.22 7.10
N ALA A 102 2.59 -7.56 5.94
CA ALA A 102 2.67 -8.95 5.49
C ALA A 102 3.47 -9.83 6.48
N LEU A 103 4.58 -9.31 7.02
CA LEU A 103 5.37 -10.00 8.04
C LEU A 103 4.65 -10.11 9.38
N ALA A 104 3.81 -9.15 9.75
CA ALA A 104 3.11 -9.13 11.03
C ALA A 104 2.25 -10.38 11.24
N ALA A 105 1.51 -10.80 10.21
CA ALA A 105 0.69 -12.00 10.26
C ALA A 105 1.53 -13.29 10.23
N ARG A 106 2.54 -13.33 9.33
CA ARG A 106 3.46 -14.47 9.23
C ARG A 106 4.17 -14.78 10.55
N ASN A 107 4.58 -13.74 11.29
CA ASN A 107 5.35 -13.85 12.52
C ASN A 107 4.48 -14.00 13.78
N ALA A 108 3.17 -14.08 13.63
CA ALA A 108 2.20 -14.20 14.72
C ALA A 108 1.23 -15.39 14.46
N PRO A 109 1.71 -16.64 14.50
CA PRO A 109 0.89 -17.84 14.21
C PRO A 109 -0.26 -18.05 15.20
N GLU A 110 -0.19 -17.46 16.39
CA GLU A 110 -1.26 -17.48 17.39
C GLU A 110 -2.46 -16.60 16.98
N LYS A 111 -2.29 -15.63 16.09
CA LYS A 111 -3.34 -14.75 15.58
C LYS A 111 -4.15 -15.49 14.52
N LYS A 112 -5.42 -15.83 14.82
CA LYS A 112 -6.27 -16.63 13.93
C LYS A 112 -7.18 -15.79 13.06
N VAL A 113 -7.51 -14.58 13.52
CA VAL A 113 -8.39 -13.64 12.82
C VAL A 113 -7.60 -12.36 12.58
N ILE A 114 -7.28 -12.08 11.32
CA ILE A 114 -6.54 -10.91 10.91
C ILE A 114 -7.50 -9.99 10.19
N VAL A 115 -7.69 -8.79 10.72
CA VAL A 115 -8.55 -7.74 10.14
C VAL A 115 -7.68 -6.59 9.69
N GLU A 116 -7.72 -6.29 8.41
CA GLU A 116 -6.90 -5.26 7.81
C GLU A 116 -7.75 -4.12 7.24
N SER A 117 -7.49 -2.91 7.72
CA SER A 117 -7.94 -1.67 7.11
C SER A 117 -6.90 -1.24 6.08
N ALA A 118 -7.02 -1.77 4.88
CA ALA A 118 -6.11 -1.54 3.76
C ALA A 118 -6.83 -1.82 2.42
N VAL A 119 -6.10 -2.24 1.41
CA VAL A 119 -6.61 -2.59 0.08
C VAL A 119 -6.32 -4.05 -0.25
N HIS A 120 -7.03 -4.58 -1.25
CA HIS A 120 -7.07 -6.00 -1.56
C HIS A 120 -5.69 -6.65 -1.68
N PHE A 121 -4.77 -6.09 -2.48
CA PHE A 121 -3.44 -6.71 -2.70
C PHE A 121 -2.60 -6.83 -1.42
N MET A 122 -2.82 -5.94 -0.43
CA MET A 122 -2.14 -6.00 0.87
C MET A 122 -2.67 -7.18 1.69
N ALA A 123 -3.98 -7.26 1.85
CA ALA A 123 -4.65 -8.37 2.54
C ALA A 123 -4.36 -9.73 1.86
N GLU A 124 -4.32 -9.75 0.52
CA GLU A 124 -3.94 -10.94 -0.23
C GLU A 124 -2.47 -11.35 0.00
N SER A 125 -1.56 -10.38 0.12
CA SER A 125 -0.17 -10.66 0.47
C SER A 125 -0.04 -11.30 1.85
N ILE A 126 -0.86 -10.86 2.80
CA ILE A 126 -0.98 -11.50 4.11
C ILE A 126 -1.52 -12.93 3.94
N ALA A 127 -2.60 -13.12 3.16
CA ALA A 127 -3.20 -14.43 2.93
C ALA A 127 -2.24 -15.43 2.26
N ILE A 128 -1.34 -14.97 1.40
CA ILE A 128 -0.28 -15.79 0.78
C ILE A 128 0.72 -16.29 1.84
N LEU A 129 1.10 -15.44 2.79
CA LEU A 129 2.08 -15.76 3.83
C LEU A 129 1.45 -16.37 5.09
N ALA A 130 0.15 -16.26 5.26
CA ALA A 130 -0.59 -16.72 6.43
C ALA A 130 -0.41 -18.23 6.69
N HIS A 131 -0.53 -18.60 7.94
CA HIS A 131 -0.63 -20.00 8.35
C HIS A 131 -2.00 -20.58 7.96
N PRO A 132 -2.11 -21.89 7.74
CA PRO A 132 -3.34 -22.52 7.22
C PRO A 132 -4.60 -22.29 8.07
N ASP A 133 -4.44 -22.02 9.36
CA ASP A 133 -5.51 -21.78 10.32
C ASP A 133 -5.77 -20.29 10.62
N GLN A 134 -5.14 -19.40 9.88
CA GLN A 134 -5.38 -17.96 9.91
C GLN A 134 -6.40 -17.57 8.85
N SER A 135 -7.34 -16.71 9.19
CA SER A 135 -8.27 -16.07 8.26
C SER A 135 -7.95 -14.59 8.13
N VAL A 136 -7.93 -14.08 6.89
CA VAL A 136 -7.60 -12.69 6.56
C VAL A 136 -8.85 -11.98 6.05
N TRP A 137 -9.14 -10.83 6.64
CA TRP A 137 -10.35 -10.08 6.39
C TRP A 137 -10.02 -8.62 6.08
N ILE A 138 -10.65 -8.07 5.03
CA ILE A 138 -10.53 -6.66 4.66
C ILE A 138 -11.77 -5.90 5.11
N THR A 139 -11.59 -4.72 5.71
CA THR A 139 -12.71 -3.92 6.22
C THR A 139 -13.66 -3.49 5.12
N ASN A 140 -13.13 -2.98 4.00
CA ASN A 140 -13.94 -2.60 2.85
C ASN A 140 -13.37 -3.19 1.55
N PRO A 141 -14.02 -4.20 0.94
CA PRO A 141 -13.56 -4.81 -0.31
C PRO A 141 -13.64 -3.88 -1.53
N LYS A 142 -14.32 -2.73 -1.43
CA LYS A 142 -14.29 -1.67 -2.46
C LYS A 142 -13.06 -0.77 -2.35
N ALA A 143 -12.27 -0.90 -1.28
CA ALA A 143 -11.00 -0.22 -1.19
C ALA A 143 -9.97 -0.92 -2.09
N GLY A 144 -9.41 -0.20 -3.05
CA GLY A 144 -8.52 -0.75 -4.07
C GLY A 144 -7.29 0.12 -4.32
N CYS A 145 -6.47 -0.30 -5.27
CA CYS A 145 -5.29 0.43 -5.74
C CYS A 145 -5.35 0.59 -7.26
N THR A 146 -5.14 1.79 -7.76
CA THR A 146 -5.14 2.06 -9.20
C THR A 146 -4.07 1.26 -9.94
N MET A 147 -2.91 1.01 -9.32
CA MET A 147 -1.86 0.18 -9.92
C MET A 147 -2.31 -1.28 -10.05
N GLU A 148 -2.95 -1.84 -9.02
CA GLU A 148 -3.53 -3.18 -9.08
C GLU A 148 -4.62 -3.27 -10.17
N MET A 149 -5.44 -2.21 -10.31
CA MET A 149 -6.48 -2.13 -11.36
C MET A 149 -5.90 -2.07 -12.78
N LEU A 150 -4.75 -1.42 -12.95
CA LEU A 150 -4.06 -1.29 -14.25
C LEU A 150 -3.07 -2.43 -14.53
N ALA A 151 -3.02 -3.43 -13.67
CA ALA A 151 -2.21 -4.63 -13.82
C ALA A 151 -3.00 -5.88 -13.39
N LYS A 152 -4.25 -5.97 -13.85
CA LYS A 152 -5.04 -7.20 -13.65
C LYS A 152 -4.46 -8.35 -14.45
N ASP A 153 -4.69 -9.55 -13.99
CA ASP A 153 -4.15 -10.79 -14.57
C ASP A 153 -4.39 -10.87 -16.09
N TRP A 154 -5.62 -10.59 -16.52
CA TRP A 154 -6.01 -10.61 -17.93
C TRP A 154 -5.32 -9.55 -18.80
N MET A 155 -4.71 -8.53 -18.21
CA MET A 155 -3.88 -7.54 -18.90
C MET A 155 -2.43 -7.99 -18.99
N VAL A 156 -1.86 -8.45 -17.86
CA VAL A 156 -0.42 -8.72 -17.73
C VAL A 156 -0.05 -10.11 -18.25
N LEU A 157 -0.82 -11.14 -17.92
CA LEU A 157 -0.44 -12.53 -18.26
C LEU A 157 -0.26 -12.76 -19.75
N PRO A 158 -1.16 -12.28 -20.67
CA PRO A 158 -0.96 -12.48 -22.10
C PRO A 158 0.33 -11.85 -22.65
N VAL A 159 0.75 -10.72 -22.09
CA VAL A 159 2.00 -10.05 -22.47
C VAL A 159 3.20 -10.79 -21.87
N ALA A 160 3.10 -11.19 -20.61
CA ALA A 160 4.15 -11.97 -19.93
C ALA A 160 4.38 -13.32 -20.64
N ASP A 161 3.33 -14.00 -21.07
CA ASP A 161 3.42 -15.27 -21.80
C ASP A 161 4.17 -15.08 -23.13
N GLN A 162 3.90 -14.03 -23.90
CA GLN A 162 4.64 -13.70 -25.12
C GLN A 162 6.13 -13.42 -24.85
N LEU A 163 6.41 -12.70 -23.74
CA LEU A 163 7.80 -12.42 -23.35
C LEU A 163 8.52 -13.69 -22.86
N ILE A 164 7.82 -14.57 -22.14
CA ILE A 164 8.35 -15.87 -21.69
C ILE A 164 8.59 -16.79 -22.89
N GLU A 165 7.66 -16.85 -23.85
CA GLU A 165 7.86 -17.62 -25.09
C GLU A 165 9.11 -17.16 -25.85
N ARG A 166 9.36 -15.84 -25.86
CA ARG A 166 10.51 -15.26 -26.57
C ARG A 166 11.83 -15.42 -25.87
N TYR A 167 11.88 -15.22 -24.55
CA TYR A 167 13.11 -15.12 -23.79
C TYR A 167 13.37 -16.33 -22.88
N GLY A 168 12.37 -17.19 -22.66
CA GLY A 168 12.49 -18.40 -21.84
C GLY A 168 13.05 -18.10 -20.46
N ASP A 169 14.05 -18.87 -20.08
CA ASP A 169 14.72 -18.76 -18.78
C ASP A 169 15.53 -17.47 -18.59
N ASP A 170 15.77 -16.70 -19.67
CA ASP A 170 16.48 -15.42 -19.61
C ASP A 170 15.58 -14.26 -19.14
N LEU A 171 14.29 -14.49 -18.92
CA LEU A 171 13.34 -13.53 -18.35
C LEU A 171 12.99 -13.89 -16.93
N LEU A 172 13.00 -12.91 -16.03
CA LEU A 172 12.39 -13.02 -14.72
C LEU A 172 11.46 -11.84 -14.44
N VAL A 173 10.47 -12.06 -13.59
CA VAL A 173 9.49 -11.04 -13.22
C VAL A 173 9.77 -10.53 -11.81
N ILE A 174 9.88 -9.22 -11.67
CA ILE A 174 9.84 -8.54 -10.36
C ILE A 174 8.47 -7.91 -10.22
N ALA A 175 7.64 -8.46 -9.32
CA ALA A 175 6.32 -7.96 -9.03
C ALA A 175 6.37 -7.02 -7.81
N TYR A 176 6.07 -5.75 -8.03
CA TYR A 176 5.83 -4.86 -6.90
C TYR A 176 4.61 -5.33 -6.11
N MET A 177 4.63 -5.20 -4.79
CA MET A 177 3.60 -5.68 -3.86
C MET A 177 2.17 -5.29 -4.30
N ASN A 178 2.03 -4.15 -4.97
CA ASN A 178 0.77 -3.58 -5.45
C ASN A 178 0.19 -4.31 -6.68
N THR A 179 0.26 -5.62 -6.67
CA THR A 179 -0.27 -6.53 -7.70
C THR A 179 -1.07 -7.66 -7.05
N GLY A 180 -1.94 -8.30 -7.81
CA GLY A 180 -2.68 -9.49 -7.39
C GLY A 180 -1.78 -10.72 -7.21
N GLY A 181 -2.28 -11.73 -6.50
CA GLY A 181 -1.56 -12.95 -6.16
C GLY A 181 -1.10 -13.77 -7.36
N ARG A 182 -1.83 -13.72 -8.48
CA ARG A 182 -1.44 -14.41 -9.72
C ARG A 182 -0.17 -13.81 -10.34
N LEU A 183 0.05 -12.49 -10.22
CA LEU A 183 1.30 -11.87 -10.67
C LEU A 183 2.46 -12.14 -9.71
N LYS A 184 2.18 -12.24 -8.41
CA LYS A 184 3.17 -12.73 -7.45
C LYS A 184 3.57 -14.19 -7.72
N ALA A 185 2.62 -15.03 -8.10
CA ALA A 185 2.89 -16.40 -8.53
C ALA A 185 3.69 -16.45 -9.84
N LEU A 186 3.35 -15.60 -10.82
CA LEU A 186 4.15 -15.44 -12.04
C LEU A 186 5.61 -15.09 -11.72
N ALA A 187 5.84 -14.16 -10.79
CA ALA A 187 7.18 -13.83 -10.33
C ALA A 187 7.88 -15.04 -9.73
N GLY A 188 7.18 -15.88 -8.97
CA GLY A 188 7.73 -17.12 -8.42
C GLY A 188 8.14 -18.13 -9.51
N ARG A 189 7.24 -18.38 -10.49
CA ARG A 189 7.48 -19.33 -11.59
C ARG A 189 8.64 -18.93 -12.49
N THR A 190 8.82 -17.65 -12.75
CA THR A 190 9.92 -17.15 -13.61
C THR A 190 11.26 -17.05 -12.88
N GLY A 191 11.34 -17.50 -11.63
CA GLY A 191 12.56 -17.34 -10.84
C GLY A 191 12.81 -15.92 -10.35
N GLY A 192 11.84 -15.02 -10.52
CA GLY A 192 11.85 -13.64 -10.02
C GLY A 192 11.38 -13.52 -8.58
N GLY A 193 10.87 -12.36 -8.18
CA GLY A 193 10.44 -12.13 -6.79
C GLY A 193 9.49 -10.95 -6.65
N VAL A 194 9.02 -10.76 -5.42
CA VAL A 194 8.23 -9.57 -5.05
C VAL A 194 9.16 -8.47 -4.57
N CYS A 195 8.76 -7.22 -4.70
CA CYS A 195 9.42 -6.09 -4.05
C CYS A 195 8.39 -5.13 -3.43
N THR A 196 8.87 -4.23 -2.58
CA THR A 196 8.14 -3.05 -2.10
C THR A 196 8.95 -1.80 -2.41
N SER A 197 8.38 -0.61 -2.25
CA SER A 197 9.13 0.65 -2.45
C SER A 197 10.37 0.76 -1.55
N SER A 198 10.39 0.06 -0.40
CA SER A 198 11.54 0.04 0.50
C SER A 198 12.70 -0.82 0.03
N ASN A 199 12.45 -1.85 -0.77
CA ASN A 199 13.45 -2.86 -1.14
C ASN A 199 13.55 -3.13 -2.66
N ALA A 200 12.85 -2.38 -3.51
CA ALA A 200 12.89 -2.56 -4.97
C ALA A 200 14.34 -2.56 -5.50
N HIS A 201 15.20 -1.68 -4.98
CA HIS A 201 16.60 -1.62 -5.38
C HIS A 201 17.39 -2.89 -5.04
N LEU A 202 17.07 -3.54 -3.92
CA LEU A 202 17.70 -4.81 -3.54
C LEU A 202 17.26 -5.93 -4.47
N MET A 203 15.95 -5.98 -4.78
CA MET A 203 15.40 -7.02 -5.64
C MET A 203 15.83 -6.88 -7.09
N VAL A 204 15.89 -5.66 -7.62
CA VAL A 204 16.37 -5.40 -8.99
C VAL A 204 17.88 -5.67 -9.09
N ASP A 205 18.68 -5.27 -8.09
CA ASP A 205 20.13 -5.59 -8.07
C ASP A 205 20.37 -7.11 -7.98
N TRP A 206 19.61 -7.81 -7.13
CA TRP A 206 19.63 -9.26 -7.06
C TRP A 206 19.28 -9.93 -8.40
N ALA A 207 18.24 -9.44 -9.10
CA ALA A 207 17.83 -9.94 -10.40
C ALA A 207 18.89 -9.67 -11.47
N ARG A 208 19.44 -8.45 -11.51
CA ARG A 208 20.48 -8.04 -12.46
C ARG A 208 21.75 -8.90 -12.35
N ARG A 209 22.13 -9.26 -11.13
CA ARG A 209 23.32 -10.14 -10.90
C ARG A 209 23.17 -11.54 -11.51
N GLN A 210 21.95 -11.95 -11.85
CA GLN A 210 21.71 -13.21 -12.54
C GLN A 210 21.91 -13.10 -14.06
N GLY A 211 22.18 -11.89 -14.59
CA GLY A 211 22.36 -11.65 -16.02
C GLY A 211 21.09 -11.78 -16.84
N LYS A 212 19.92 -11.81 -16.20
CA LYS A 212 18.62 -12.01 -16.87
C LYS A 212 17.91 -10.69 -17.13
N LYS A 213 17.04 -10.70 -18.13
CA LYS A 213 16.12 -9.62 -18.44
C LYS A 213 15.03 -9.56 -17.38
N ILE A 214 14.63 -8.34 -16.98
CA ILE A 214 13.67 -8.12 -15.92
C ILE A 214 12.37 -7.56 -16.51
N LEU A 215 11.24 -8.21 -16.27
CA LEU A 215 9.92 -7.60 -16.38
C LEU A 215 9.50 -7.04 -15.03
N PHE A 216 9.40 -5.72 -14.91
CA PHE A 216 8.99 -5.04 -13.69
C PHE A 216 7.52 -4.59 -13.79
N VAL A 217 6.69 -5.05 -12.88
CA VAL A 217 5.26 -4.75 -12.81
C VAL A 217 4.87 -4.26 -11.42
N PRO A 218 3.89 -3.37 -11.24
CA PRO A 218 3.09 -2.67 -12.23
C PRO A 218 3.53 -1.21 -12.46
N ASP A 219 4.43 -0.62 -11.66
CA ASP A 219 4.73 0.81 -11.68
C ASP A 219 6.02 1.13 -12.45
N GLN A 220 5.86 1.86 -13.58
CA GLN A 220 6.99 2.24 -14.42
C GLN A 220 7.93 3.23 -13.74
N HIS A 221 7.42 4.11 -12.87
CA HIS A 221 8.24 5.12 -12.21
C HIS A 221 9.11 4.50 -11.12
N LEU A 222 8.53 3.64 -10.27
CA LEU A 222 9.30 2.88 -9.28
C LEU A 222 10.41 2.06 -9.96
N GLY A 223 10.08 1.35 -11.05
CA GLY A 223 11.06 0.57 -11.81
C GLY A 223 12.17 1.46 -12.39
N ARG A 224 11.82 2.57 -13.02
CA ARG A 224 12.76 3.53 -13.62
C ARG A 224 13.66 4.22 -12.57
N ASN A 225 13.07 4.67 -11.49
CA ASN A 225 13.82 5.29 -10.38
C ASN A 225 14.77 4.29 -9.72
N THR A 226 14.32 3.05 -9.55
CA THR A 226 15.16 1.95 -9.06
C THR A 226 16.35 1.68 -9.99
N ALA A 227 16.12 1.60 -11.30
CA ALA A 227 17.18 1.43 -12.28
C ALA A 227 18.18 2.60 -12.28
N ALA A 228 17.68 3.83 -12.21
CA ALA A 228 18.51 5.04 -12.12
C ALA A 228 19.38 5.02 -10.85
N ARG A 229 18.81 4.69 -9.70
CA ARG A 229 19.50 4.55 -8.42
C ARG A 229 20.62 3.51 -8.47
N LEU A 230 20.42 2.42 -9.21
CA LEU A 230 21.42 1.35 -9.40
C LEU A 230 22.44 1.64 -10.50
N GLY A 231 22.37 2.83 -11.13
CA GLY A 231 23.28 3.21 -12.23
C GLY A 231 23.09 2.37 -13.49
N MET A 232 21.90 1.83 -13.72
CA MET A 232 21.58 1.12 -14.98
C MET A 232 21.51 2.09 -16.13
N ASP A 233 21.87 1.63 -17.34
CA ASP A 233 21.68 2.40 -18.56
C ASP A 233 20.18 2.56 -18.88
N LEU A 234 19.66 3.77 -18.68
CA LEU A 234 18.26 4.06 -18.91
C LEU A 234 17.83 3.92 -20.39
N CYS A 235 18.78 3.93 -21.34
CA CYS A 235 18.51 3.64 -22.75
C CYS A 235 18.20 2.16 -22.99
N ARG A 236 18.50 1.29 -22.03
CA ARG A 236 18.19 -0.14 -22.06
C ARG A 236 16.94 -0.50 -21.23
N LEU A 237 16.12 0.50 -20.88
CA LEU A 237 14.80 0.33 -20.29
C LEU A 237 13.74 0.55 -21.37
N VAL A 238 12.84 -0.40 -21.54
CA VAL A 238 11.69 -0.27 -22.43
C VAL A 238 10.42 -0.22 -21.59
N THR A 239 9.60 0.82 -21.78
CA THR A 239 8.29 0.93 -21.15
C THR A 239 7.25 0.42 -22.13
N LEU A 240 6.45 -0.55 -21.72
CA LEU A 240 5.31 -1.05 -22.48
C LEU A 240 4.22 0.02 -22.57
N PRO A 241 3.31 -0.05 -23.57
CA PRO A 241 2.19 0.86 -23.68
C PRO A 241 1.33 0.91 -22.41
N ASP A 242 0.64 2.03 -22.20
CA ASP A 242 -0.29 2.20 -21.10
C ASP A 242 -1.48 1.21 -21.24
N PRO A 243 -1.68 0.33 -20.24
CA PRO A 243 -2.74 -0.68 -20.30
C PRO A 243 -4.15 -0.09 -20.25
N SER A 244 -4.32 1.16 -19.86
CA SER A 244 -5.62 1.85 -19.86
C SER A 244 -6.15 2.08 -21.29
N HIS A 245 -5.29 2.04 -22.29
CA HIS A 245 -5.66 2.21 -23.70
C HIS A 245 -6.08 0.91 -24.39
N GLY A 246 -6.08 -0.22 -23.71
CA GLY A 246 -6.52 -1.52 -24.24
C GLY A 246 -5.45 -2.60 -24.21
N ALA A 247 -5.64 -3.64 -25.01
CA ALA A 247 -4.68 -4.75 -25.09
C ALA A 247 -3.32 -4.27 -25.61
N ILE A 248 -2.26 -4.72 -24.96
CA ILE A 248 -0.89 -4.36 -25.31
C ILE A 248 -0.39 -5.28 -26.42
N ASP A 249 0.02 -4.67 -27.53
CA ASP A 249 0.75 -5.33 -28.61
C ASP A 249 2.25 -5.00 -28.47
N ILE A 250 3.08 -6.00 -28.23
CA ILE A 250 4.53 -5.84 -28.10
C ILE A 250 5.26 -5.90 -29.46
N GLY A 251 4.58 -6.26 -30.55
CA GLY A 251 5.16 -6.40 -31.87
C GLY A 251 5.97 -5.19 -32.34
N PRO A 252 5.44 -3.95 -32.25
CA PRO A 252 6.17 -2.75 -32.64
C PRO A 252 7.45 -2.48 -31.86
N GLN A 253 7.57 -3.00 -30.63
CA GLN A 253 8.72 -2.77 -29.73
C GLN A 253 9.71 -3.94 -29.67
N LEU A 254 9.53 -5.01 -30.43
CA LEU A 254 10.35 -6.23 -30.32
C LEU A 254 11.86 -5.96 -30.43
N ALA A 255 12.29 -5.11 -31.37
CA ALA A 255 13.71 -4.78 -31.52
C ALA A 255 14.30 -4.03 -30.32
N GLU A 256 13.50 -3.23 -29.62
CA GLU A 256 13.89 -2.53 -28.41
C GLU A 256 13.89 -3.49 -27.21
N LEU A 257 12.85 -4.33 -27.12
CA LEU A 257 12.71 -5.35 -26.09
C LEU A 257 13.88 -6.36 -26.10
N ASP A 258 14.38 -6.72 -27.30
CA ASP A 258 15.55 -7.60 -27.42
C ASP A 258 16.81 -7.01 -26.78
N ARG A 259 16.99 -5.70 -26.88
CA ARG A 259 18.14 -4.98 -26.32
C ARG A 259 17.93 -4.54 -24.86
N ALA A 260 16.69 -4.58 -24.36
CA ALA A 260 16.37 -4.13 -23.03
C ALA A 260 16.99 -5.00 -21.95
N GLU A 261 17.50 -4.39 -20.88
CA GLU A 261 17.84 -5.08 -19.62
C GLU A 261 16.60 -5.16 -18.72
N MET A 262 15.73 -4.16 -18.80
CA MET A 262 14.52 -4.10 -17.99
C MET A 262 13.34 -3.60 -18.83
N ILE A 263 12.24 -4.31 -18.72
CA ILE A 263 10.95 -4.01 -19.32
C ILE A 263 10.05 -3.50 -18.22
N LEU A 264 9.48 -2.32 -18.39
CA LEU A 264 8.59 -1.68 -17.44
C LEU A 264 7.14 -1.81 -17.92
N TRP A 265 6.27 -2.30 -17.05
CA TRP A 265 4.82 -2.23 -17.29
C TRP A 265 4.38 -0.76 -17.32
N GLY A 266 3.62 -0.35 -18.34
CA GLY A 266 3.33 1.05 -18.65
C GLY A 266 2.28 1.73 -17.76
N SER A 267 2.04 1.24 -16.54
CA SER A 267 1.15 1.92 -15.59
C SER A 267 1.89 2.67 -14.50
N ALA A 268 1.19 3.51 -13.76
CA ALA A 268 1.75 4.33 -12.69
C ALA A 268 0.71 4.68 -11.63
N CYS A 269 1.18 5.04 -10.45
CA CYS A 269 0.33 5.53 -9.37
C CYS A 269 -0.18 6.95 -9.64
N GLY A 270 -1.49 7.14 -9.81
CA GLY A 270 -2.08 8.45 -10.09
C GLY A 270 -1.83 9.51 -9.00
N VAL A 271 -1.56 9.08 -7.77
CA VAL A 271 -1.23 10.00 -6.66
C VAL A 271 0.18 10.58 -6.80
N HIS A 272 1.13 9.77 -7.29
CA HIS A 272 2.53 10.18 -7.33
C HIS A 272 2.94 10.81 -8.67
N THR A 273 2.19 10.54 -9.76
CA THR A 273 2.49 11.11 -11.10
C THR A 273 2.31 12.62 -11.20
N ILE A 274 1.59 13.24 -10.24
CA ILE A 274 1.33 14.68 -10.25
C ILE A 274 2.55 15.53 -9.88
N PHE A 275 3.56 14.94 -9.24
CA PHE A 275 4.70 15.72 -8.75
C PHE A 275 5.66 16.07 -9.88
N THR A 276 6.07 17.35 -9.92
CA THR A 276 6.97 17.89 -10.95
C THR A 276 8.23 18.48 -10.34
N PRO A 277 9.32 18.62 -11.13
CA PRO A 277 10.52 19.32 -10.69
C PRO A 277 10.26 20.78 -10.29
N GLU A 278 9.26 21.44 -10.90
CA GLU A 278 8.88 22.82 -10.60
C GLU A 278 8.31 22.92 -9.18
N MET A 279 7.43 21.97 -8.78
CA MET A 279 6.91 21.89 -7.41
C MET A 279 8.04 21.70 -6.40
N VAL A 280 9.02 20.83 -6.72
CA VAL A 280 10.19 20.60 -5.87
C VAL A 280 10.97 21.89 -5.68
N ARG A 281 11.37 22.55 -6.78
CA ARG A 281 12.13 23.81 -6.73
C ARG A 281 11.38 24.93 -6.02
N TRP A 282 10.06 25.00 -6.19
CA TRP A 282 9.23 26.01 -5.54
C TRP A 282 9.34 25.94 -4.01
N TRP A 283 9.30 24.74 -3.43
CA TRP A 283 9.44 24.54 -2.00
C TRP A 283 10.90 24.72 -1.52
N GLN A 284 11.88 24.24 -2.28
CA GLN A 284 13.29 24.40 -1.96
C GLN A 284 13.69 25.88 -1.86
N THR A 285 13.21 26.74 -2.79
CA THR A 285 13.48 28.20 -2.75
C THR A 285 12.86 28.89 -1.53
N ARG A 286 11.94 28.22 -0.82
CA ARG A 286 11.31 28.70 0.42
C ARG A 286 11.91 28.07 1.69
N GLY A 287 13.01 27.39 1.54
CA GLY A 287 13.77 26.79 2.64
C GLY A 287 13.21 25.45 3.15
N TYR A 288 12.37 24.77 2.35
CA TYR A 288 11.90 23.42 2.67
C TYR A 288 12.87 22.39 2.11
N ARG A 289 13.14 21.36 2.90
CA ARG A 289 13.73 20.13 2.42
C ARG A 289 12.64 19.28 1.79
N VAL A 290 12.80 18.89 0.54
CA VAL A 290 11.79 18.13 -0.23
C VAL A 290 12.14 16.65 -0.21
N LEU A 291 11.19 15.83 0.25
CA LEU A 291 11.30 14.38 0.28
C LEU A 291 10.15 13.78 -0.54
N ILE A 292 10.45 12.79 -1.39
CA ILE A 292 9.50 12.29 -2.37
C ILE A 292 9.47 10.75 -2.40
N HIS A 293 8.29 10.20 -2.70
CA HIS A 293 8.13 8.76 -2.88
C HIS A 293 8.63 8.32 -4.28
N PRO A 294 9.32 7.16 -4.40
CA PRO A 294 9.95 6.73 -5.66
C PRO A 294 8.98 6.29 -6.77
N GLU A 295 7.67 6.27 -6.52
CA GLU A 295 6.63 6.13 -7.57
C GLU A 295 6.39 7.44 -8.34
N SER A 296 7.12 8.51 -8.01
CA SER A 296 7.02 9.80 -8.69
C SER A 296 7.87 9.81 -9.98
N PRO A 297 7.57 10.71 -10.93
CA PRO A 297 8.37 10.85 -12.14
C PRO A 297 9.85 11.07 -11.85
N LEU A 298 10.72 10.45 -12.63
CA LEU A 298 12.17 10.45 -12.43
C LEU A 298 12.75 11.86 -12.24
N GLU A 299 12.28 12.84 -13.03
CA GLU A 299 12.80 14.20 -12.99
C GLU A 299 12.42 14.92 -11.68
N ALA A 300 11.25 14.60 -11.12
CA ALA A 300 10.86 15.11 -9.80
C ALA A 300 11.69 14.46 -8.67
N VAL A 301 11.94 13.16 -8.78
CA VAL A 301 12.79 12.42 -7.84
C VAL A 301 14.22 12.94 -7.85
N ARG A 302 14.80 13.18 -9.04
CA ARG A 302 16.14 13.75 -9.19
C ARG A 302 16.28 15.17 -8.64
N ALA A 303 15.21 15.96 -8.68
CA ALA A 303 15.20 17.32 -8.16
C ALA A 303 15.07 17.38 -6.63
N ALA A 304 14.48 16.35 -6.00
CA ALA A 304 14.22 16.31 -4.57
C ALA A 304 15.50 16.14 -3.74
N ASP A 305 15.45 16.55 -2.46
CA ASP A 305 16.55 16.40 -1.51
C ASP A 305 16.68 14.98 -0.94
N GLY A 306 15.70 14.14 -1.20
CA GLY A 306 15.72 12.73 -0.84
C GLY A 306 14.50 11.98 -1.33
N GLU A 307 14.70 10.68 -1.57
CA GLU A 307 13.65 9.77 -1.98
C GLU A 307 13.57 8.56 -1.05
N GLY A 308 12.41 7.98 -0.92
CA GLY A 308 12.26 6.73 -0.20
C GLY A 308 10.82 6.30 0.03
N SER A 309 10.68 5.10 0.57
CA SER A 309 9.39 4.49 0.88
C SER A 309 8.59 5.27 1.92
N THR A 310 7.33 4.90 2.08
CA THR A 310 6.45 5.43 3.14
C THR A 310 7.11 5.37 4.53
N ALA A 311 7.73 4.24 4.88
CA ALA A 311 8.44 4.08 6.15
C ALA A 311 9.66 5.02 6.26
N TYR A 312 10.40 5.21 5.16
CA TYR A 312 11.51 6.18 5.12
C TYR A 312 11.00 7.60 5.33
N LEU A 313 9.97 8.02 4.61
CA LEU A 313 9.39 9.36 4.73
C LEU A 313 8.90 9.62 6.16
N TRP A 314 8.19 8.66 6.76
CA TRP A 314 7.75 8.73 8.15
C TRP A 314 8.92 8.93 9.12
N LYS A 315 9.96 8.10 8.96
CA LYS A 315 11.17 8.18 9.79
C LYS A 315 11.89 9.53 9.66
N GLN A 316 11.97 10.10 8.44
CA GLN A 316 12.56 11.42 8.22
C GLN A 316 11.76 12.51 8.94
N VAL A 317 10.42 12.49 8.84
CA VAL A 317 9.56 13.43 9.55
C VAL A 317 9.72 13.29 11.06
N MET A 318 9.69 12.04 11.58
CA MET A 318 9.79 11.78 13.02
C MET A 318 11.15 12.12 13.62
N ARG A 319 12.22 12.12 12.84
CA ARG A 319 13.59 12.47 13.28
C ARG A 319 13.98 13.91 13.01
N ALA A 320 13.15 14.68 12.33
CA ALA A 320 13.44 16.07 12.00
C ALA A 320 13.57 16.91 13.29
N PRO A 321 14.63 17.73 13.44
CA PRO A 321 14.79 18.66 14.55
C PRO A 321 13.68 19.73 14.55
N ALA A 322 13.39 20.29 15.74
CA ALA A 322 12.49 21.43 15.84
C ALA A 322 12.97 22.59 14.95
N GLY A 323 12.03 23.28 14.32
CA GLY A 323 12.30 24.34 13.35
C GLY A 323 12.54 23.84 11.91
N SER A 324 12.62 22.53 11.67
CA SER A 324 12.72 21.99 10.32
C SER A 324 11.47 22.27 9.50
N LYS A 325 11.65 22.47 8.20
CA LYS A 325 10.60 22.61 7.19
C LYS A 325 10.72 21.50 6.16
N LEU A 326 9.68 20.68 6.02
CA LEU A 326 9.66 19.54 5.11
C LEU A 326 8.48 19.65 4.14
N ALA A 327 8.75 19.47 2.84
CA ALA A 327 7.71 19.29 1.83
C ALA A 327 7.74 17.82 1.38
N ILE A 328 6.60 17.13 1.51
CA ILE A 328 6.53 15.69 1.30
C ILE A 328 5.70 15.39 0.06
N GLY A 329 6.31 14.71 -0.91
CA GLY A 329 5.66 14.24 -2.14
C GLY A 329 5.23 12.79 -2.01
N THR A 330 4.07 12.54 -1.41
CA THR A 330 3.41 11.25 -1.32
C THR A 330 1.90 11.42 -1.08
N GLU A 331 1.22 10.38 -0.66
CA GLU A 331 -0.23 10.34 -0.44
C GLU A 331 -0.68 11.34 0.65
N GLY A 332 -1.81 12.02 0.41
CA GLY A 332 -2.23 13.17 1.20
C GLY A 332 -2.61 12.87 2.65
N HIS A 333 -3.24 11.71 2.93
CA HIS A 333 -3.59 11.34 4.31
C HIS A 333 -2.34 11.04 5.14
N PHE A 334 -1.33 10.41 4.52
CA PHE A 334 -0.02 10.22 5.14
C PHE A 334 0.61 11.58 5.52
N VAL A 335 0.65 12.52 4.56
CA VAL A 335 1.26 13.84 4.80
C VAL A 335 0.51 14.59 5.90
N ARG A 336 -0.81 14.49 5.93
CA ARG A 336 -1.63 15.09 6.98
C ARG A 336 -1.29 14.51 8.35
N ASN A 337 -1.28 13.18 8.50
CA ASN A 337 -0.90 12.53 9.75
C ASN A 337 0.53 12.90 10.17
N ALA A 338 1.46 12.93 9.21
CA ALA A 338 2.83 13.36 9.45
C ALA A 338 2.93 14.82 9.90
N ARG A 339 2.15 15.73 9.29
CA ARG A 339 2.06 17.15 9.67
C ARG A 339 1.59 17.32 11.12
N GLU A 340 0.52 16.65 11.50
CA GLU A 340 -0.03 16.73 12.85
C GLU A 340 0.99 16.27 13.92
N GLN A 341 1.67 15.15 13.66
CA GLN A 341 2.70 14.65 14.56
C GLN A 341 3.96 15.53 14.60
N ALA A 342 4.35 16.07 13.46
CA ALA A 342 5.50 16.97 13.33
C ALA A 342 5.27 18.29 14.08
N ALA A 343 4.05 18.85 14.00
CA ALA A 343 3.67 20.09 14.66
C ALA A 343 3.86 20.03 16.18
N LEU A 344 3.59 18.88 16.82
CA LEU A 344 3.81 18.67 18.26
C LEU A 344 5.28 18.84 18.70
N ARG A 345 6.21 18.81 17.75
CA ARG A 345 7.66 18.92 17.95
C ARG A 345 8.26 20.17 17.33
N GLY A 346 7.41 21.10 16.87
CA GLY A 346 7.84 22.32 16.20
C GLY A 346 8.47 22.11 14.83
N VAL A 347 8.04 21.06 14.11
CA VAL A 347 8.44 20.75 12.74
C VAL A 347 7.30 21.10 11.79
N GLU A 348 7.57 21.86 10.75
CA GLU A 348 6.60 22.22 9.73
C GLU A 348 6.61 21.19 8.58
N VAL A 349 5.45 20.62 8.28
CA VAL A 349 5.30 19.66 7.18
C VAL A 349 4.19 20.12 6.26
N VAL A 350 4.46 20.15 4.96
CA VAL A 350 3.51 20.49 3.90
C VAL A 350 3.45 19.37 2.86
N HIS A 351 2.33 19.28 2.14
CA HIS A 351 2.25 18.41 0.98
C HIS A 351 2.88 19.10 -0.24
N LEU A 352 3.67 18.38 -1.02
CA LEU A 352 4.42 18.93 -2.15
C LEU A 352 3.53 19.65 -3.18
N ALA A 353 2.29 19.19 -3.36
CA ALA A 353 1.34 19.81 -4.29
C ALA A 353 0.54 20.99 -3.69
N GLU A 354 0.69 21.33 -2.42
CA GLU A 354 0.02 22.49 -1.78
C GLU A 354 0.68 23.81 -2.16
N ILE A 355 0.71 24.13 -3.46
CA ILE A 355 1.27 25.39 -3.97
C ILE A 355 0.12 26.38 -4.19
N PRO A 356 0.03 27.48 -3.39
CA PRO A 356 -1.10 28.42 -3.44
C PRO A 356 -1.30 29.07 -4.81
N GLU A 357 -0.22 29.39 -5.50
CA GLU A 357 -0.22 30.13 -6.78
C GLU A 357 -0.59 29.24 -7.98
N ALA A 358 -0.53 27.92 -7.84
CA ALA A 358 -0.85 26.99 -8.93
C ALA A 358 -2.36 26.77 -9.14
N GLY A 359 -3.22 27.42 -8.33
CA GLY A 359 -4.66 27.14 -8.33
C GLY A 359 -5.01 25.69 -7.94
N LEU A 360 -4.00 24.91 -7.65
CA LEU A 360 -4.09 23.58 -7.11
C LEU A 360 -4.26 23.67 -5.58
N GLY A 361 -5.28 24.40 -5.15
CA GLY A 361 -5.77 24.40 -3.77
C GLY A 361 -6.36 23.06 -3.39
N VAL A 362 -5.77 22.01 -3.85
CA VAL A 362 -6.10 20.63 -3.50
C VAL A 362 -5.37 20.38 -2.19
N GLY A 363 -6.08 20.49 -1.11
CA GLY A 363 -5.63 19.86 0.13
C GLY A 363 -5.21 18.45 -0.22
N GLY A 364 -3.91 18.16 -0.09
CA GLY A 364 -3.14 17.05 -0.59
C GLY A 364 -3.95 15.92 -1.20
N CYS A 365 -3.64 15.54 -2.43
CA CYS A 365 -4.35 14.46 -3.12
C CYS A 365 -4.28 13.15 -2.33
N GLY A 366 -5.33 12.87 -1.56
CA GLY A 366 -5.53 11.56 -0.94
C GLY A 366 -5.85 10.52 -2.02
N CYS A 367 -5.47 9.29 -1.80
CA CYS A 367 -5.88 8.18 -2.65
C CYS A 367 -7.38 7.90 -2.44
N ALA A 368 -8.22 8.29 -3.40
CA ALA A 368 -9.68 8.16 -3.29
C ALA A 368 -10.15 6.71 -3.12
N THR A 369 -9.37 5.73 -3.56
CA THR A 369 -9.73 4.32 -3.42
C THR A 369 -9.29 3.76 -2.06
N MET A 370 -8.14 4.17 -1.53
CA MET A 370 -7.68 3.78 -0.20
C MET A 370 -8.48 4.44 0.91
N SER A 371 -8.98 5.67 0.72
CA SER A 371 -9.79 6.41 1.68
C SER A 371 -11.19 5.83 1.94
N ARG A 372 -11.56 4.74 1.29
CA ARG A 372 -12.84 4.04 1.51
C ARG A 372 -12.87 3.19 2.79
N ASN A 373 -11.78 3.12 3.52
CA ASN A 373 -11.74 2.51 4.85
C ASN A 373 -12.19 3.55 5.88
N ASP A 374 -13.22 3.23 6.67
CA ASP A 374 -13.85 4.13 7.63
C ASP A 374 -14.28 3.41 8.92
N PRO A 375 -14.68 4.14 9.98
CA PRO A 375 -15.11 3.55 11.23
C PRO A 375 -16.30 2.58 11.10
N PRO A 376 -17.36 2.86 10.32
CA PRO A 376 -18.46 1.91 10.11
C PRO A 376 -18.04 0.56 9.55
N HIS A 377 -17.12 0.53 8.57
CA HIS A 377 -16.61 -0.72 8.03
C HIS A 377 -15.78 -1.50 9.06
N LEU A 378 -14.96 -0.80 9.86
CA LEU A 378 -14.14 -1.46 10.88
C LEU A 378 -15.00 -2.09 11.99
N VAL A 379 -15.93 -1.33 12.57
CA VAL A 379 -16.80 -1.84 13.64
C VAL A 379 -17.75 -2.90 13.11
N GLY A 380 -18.34 -2.67 11.93
CA GLY A 380 -19.26 -3.60 11.29
C GLY A 380 -18.61 -4.95 11.04
N LEU A 381 -17.39 -4.96 10.46
CA LEU A 381 -16.69 -6.21 10.21
C LEU A 381 -16.38 -6.97 11.50
N LEU A 382 -15.88 -6.29 12.53
CA LEU A 382 -15.55 -6.92 13.81
C LEU A 382 -16.78 -7.49 14.52
N ASP A 383 -17.91 -6.75 14.49
CA ASP A 383 -19.15 -7.24 15.10
C ASP A 383 -19.76 -8.39 14.32
N LEU A 384 -19.76 -8.31 12.99
CA LEU A 384 -20.27 -9.38 12.11
C LEU A 384 -19.42 -10.65 12.22
N LEU A 385 -18.09 -10.52 12.32
CA LEU A 385 -17.18 -11.64 12.59
C LEU A 385 -17.50 -12.31 13.93
N ARG A 386 -17.65 -11.52 14.99
CA ARG A 386 -18.01 -12.02 16.32
C ARG A 386 -19.34 -12.80 16.32
N ARG A 387 -20.29 -12.40 15.48
CA ARG A 387 -21.60 -13.03 15.34
C ARG A 387 -21.62 -14.18 14.32
N GLY A 388 -20.50 -14.45 13.62
CA GLY A 388 -20.45 -15.44 12.55
C GLY A 388 -21.27 -15.04 11.30
N GLN A 389 -21.46 -13.75 11.06
CA GLN A 389 -22.28 -13.17 9.99
C GLN A 389 -21.48 -12.30 9.02
N ALA A 390 -20.15 -12.29 9.12
CA ALA A 390 -19.32 -11.49 8.24
C ALA A 390 -19.50 -11.88 6.76
N PRO A 391 -19.70 -10.91 5.85
CA PRO A 391 -19.85 -11.23 4.43
C PRO A 391 -18.59 -11.90 3.89
N GLU A 392 -18.81 -12.96 3.12
CA GLU A 392 -17.72 -13.75 2.57
C GLU A 392 -16.80 -12.93 1.64
N ILE A 393 -17.34 -11.88 1.00
CA ILE A 393 -16.57 -10.97 0.15
C ILE A 393 -15.45 -10.22 0.92
N ASN A 394 -15.60 -10.05 2.23
CA ASN A 394 -14.60 -9.45 3.10
C ASN A 394 -13.49 -10.43 3.50
N CYS A 395 -13.68 -11.74 3.35
CA CYS A 395 -12.65 -12.74 3.57
C CYS A 395 -11.75 -12.84 2.35
N VAL A 396 -10.45 -12.62 2.52
CA VAL A 396 -9.47 -12.59 1.42
C VAL A 396 -8.77 -13.93 1.28
N TYR A 397 -8.83 -14.47 0.08
CA TYR A 397 -8.11 -15.69 -0.30
C TYR A 397 -7.12 -15.37 -1.42
N ALA A 398 -5.95 -16.00 -1.38
CA ALA A 398 -4.93 -15.83 -2.40
C ALA A 398 -5.43 -16.27 -3.79
N GLY A 399 -5.21 -15.43 -4.78
CA GLY A 399 -5.58 -15.67 -6.17
C GLY A 399 -7.02 -15.37 -6.53
N ASP A 400 -7.86 -14.98 -5.57
CA ASP A 400 -9.21 -14.50 -5.88
C ASP A 400 -9.12 -13.12 -6.56
N MET A 401 -9.85 -12.95 -7.64
CA MET A 401 -10.05 -11.63 -8.23
C MET A 401 -11.34 -11.02 -7.71
N VAL A 402 -11.25 -9.77 -7.25
CA VAL A 402 -12.42 -8.97 -6.87
C VAL A 402 -12.56 -7.82 -7.87
N ASP A 403 -13.74 -7.71 -8.48
CA ASP A 403 -14.15 -6.51 -9.20
C ASP A 403 -14.75 -5.54 -8.19
N GLU A 404 -14.00 -4.50 -7.83
CA GLU A 404 -14.34 -3.53 -6.81
C GLU A 404 -15.59 -2.69 -7.21
N ARG A 405 -15.94 -2.64 -8.50
CA ARG A 405 -17.11 -1.92 -8.99
C ARG A 405 -18.40 -2.76 -8.85
N THR A 406 -18.32 -4.02 -9.25
CA THR A 406 -19.49 -4.92 -9.26
C THR A 406 -19.60 -5.77 -8.01
N MET A 407 -18.57 -5.79 -7.18
CA MET A 407 -18.44 -6.67 -6.01
C MET A 407 -18.55 -8.16 -6.37
N ARG A 408 -18.24 -8.49 -7.61
CA ARG A 408 -18.11 -9.88 -8.03
C ARG A 408 -16.73 -10.40 -7.67
N ARG A 409 -16.72 -11.61 -7.15
CA ARG A 409 -15.49 -12.33 -6.86
C ARG A 409 -15.39 -13.54 -7.77
N GLU A 410 -14.26 -13.67 -8.44
CA GLU A 410 -13.87 -14.89 -9.12
C GLU A 410 -12.94 -15.69 -8.19
N ARG A 411 -13.35 -16.90 -7.83
CA ARG A 411 -12.61 -17.77 -6.93
C ARG A 411 -11.85 -18.83 -7.68
N LEU A 412 -10.63 -19.07 -7.26
CA LEU A 412 -9.88 -20.25 -7.65
C LEU A 412 -10.43 -21.50 -6.95
N VAL A 413 -10.46 -22.60 -7.66
CA VAL A 413 -10.69 -23.91 -7.03
C VAL A 413 -9.54 -24.26 -6.08
N PRO A 414 -9.77 -25.03 -5.01
CA PRO A 414 -8.78 -25.25 -3.95
C PRO A 414 -7.40 -25.72 -4.44
N ARG A 415 -7.37 -26.59 -5.45
CA ARG A 415 -6.10 -27.10 -6.03
C ARG A 415 -5.30 -26.00 -6.74
N GLU A 416 -5.97 -25.17 -7.51
CA GLU A 416 -5.33 -24.04 -8.22
C GLU A 416 -4.82 -23.01 -7.22
N ARG A 417 -5.62 -22.71 -6.20
CA ARG A 417 -5.23 -21.81 -5.11
C ARG A 417 -3.99 -22.31 -4.38
N GLN A 418 -3.90 -23.60 -4.06
CA GLN A 418 -2.71 -24.16 -3.42
C GLN A 418 -1.45 -24.01 -4.29
N GLY A 419 -1.57 -24.28 -5.60
CA GLY A 419 -0.49 -24.07 -6.55
C GLY A 419 -0.05 -22.61 -6.59
N LEU A 420 -1.01 -21.68 -6.71
CA LEU A 420 -0.75 -20.24 -6.70
C LEU A 420 -0.06 -19.79 -5.41
N ILE A 421 -0.55 -20.22 -4.25
CA ILE A 421 0.06 -19.88 -2.95
C ILE A 421 1.51 -20.37 -2.91
N ALA A 422 1.78 -21.60 -3.37
CA ALA A 422 3.13 -22.14 -3.36
C ALA A 422 4.09 -21.27 -4.20
N GLU A 423 3.70 -20.92 -5.42
CA GLU A 423 4.49 -20.08 -6.32
C GLU A 423 4.65 -18.64 -5.81
N ALA A 424 3.56 -18.01 -5.38
CA ALA A 424 3.58 -16.63 -4.86
C ALA A 424 4.40 -16.53 -3.57
N ARG A 425 4.31 -17.55 -2.70
CA ARG A 425 5.10 -17.63 -1.46
C ARG A 425 6.59 -17.70 -1.77
N VAL A 426 7.02 -18.46 -2.77
CA VAL A 426 8.43 -18.50 -3.21
C VAL A 426 8.93 -17.10 -3.60
N ALA A 427 8.12 -16.32 -4.34
CA ALA A 427 8.50 -14.96 -4.72
C ALA A 427 8.59 -14.01 -3.52
N MET A 428 7.66 -14.11 -2.57
CA MET A 428 7.64 -13.28 -1.37
C MET A 428 8.74 -13.66 -0.39
N GLU A 429 8.99 -14.95 -0.17
CA GLU A 429 10.07 -15.43 0.70
C GLU A 429 11.45 -15.08 0.12
N ARG A 430 11.59 -15.07 -1.19
CA ARG A 430 12.82 -14.58 -1.85
C ARG A 430 13.06 -13.11 -1.55
N MET A 431 12.03 -12.26 -1.62
CA MET A 431 12.15 -10.86 -1.19
C MET A 431 12.64 -10.77 0.26
N ILE A 432 12.03 -11.53 1.16
CA ILE A 432 12.40 -11.53 2.58
C ILE A 432 13.86 -11.95 2.74
N ALA A 433 14.27 -13.04 2.12
CA ALA A 433 15.66 -13.56 2.19
C ALA A 433 16.68 -12.54 1.63
N VAL A 434 16.37 -11.86 0.52
CA VAL A 434 17.25 -10.84 -0.06
C VAL A 434 17.41 -9.65 0.88
N VAL A 435 16.32 -9.20 1.51
CA VAL A 435 16.32 -8.08 2.47
C VAL A 435 17.11 -8.46 3.73
N GLU A 436 16.88 -9.65 4.30
CA GLU A 436 17.58 -10.14 5.50
C GLU A 436 19.09 -10.31 5.25
N ALA A 437 19.48 -10.83 4.08
CA ALA A 437 20.89 -10.97 3.71
C ALA A 437 21.62 -9.62 3.60
N GLN A 438 20.92 -8.53 3.30
CA GLN A 438 21.50 -7.18 3.25
C GLN A 438 21.58 -6.57 4.67
N GLY A 439 20.53 -6.71 5.48
CA GLY A 439 20.54 -6.24 6.88
C GLY A 439 21.65 -6.85 7.72
N GLY A 440 22.05 -8.09 7.42
CA GLY A 440 23.21 -8.75 8.03
C GLY A 440 24.56 -8.17 7.58
N ARG A 441 24.65 -7.48 6.45
CA ARG A 441 25.87 -6.81 5.97
C ARG A 441 26.07 -5.41 6.54
N ASP A 442 24.96 -4.73 6.85
CA ASP A 442 24.98 -3.37 7.42
C ASP A 442 25.19 -3.39 8.96
N SER A 443 25.16 -4.56 9.59
CA SER A 443 25.39 -4.77 11.02
C SER A 443 26.81 -5.32 11.37
N GLY A 444 27.67 -5.48 10.39
CA GLY A 444 29.10 -5.82 10.52
C GLY A 444 29.99 -4.66 10.12
#